data_fd9712403759aa808198ea900e165573
#
_entry.id   fd9712403759aa808198ea900e165573
#
_cell.length_a   1.000
_cell.length_b   1.000
_cell.length_c   1.000
_cell.angle_alpha   90.00
_cell.angle_beta   90.00
_cell.angle_gamma   90.00
#
_symmetry.space_group_name_H-M   'P 1'
#
loop_
_entity.id
_entity.type
_entity.pdbx_description
1 polymer ?
#
loop_
_entity_poly.entity_id
_entity_poly.type
_entity_poly.pdbx_seq_one_letter_code
_entity_poly.pdbx_strand_id
1 'polypeptide(L)'
;YCTILKVNNTDGQISVSDSTLHLQDVSEATIYLVNETSYNGFDKHPVKEGAPYLENAMNDACHLVNFTYDELLQRHLADYKKLFDRVNFQLANAKFDKVRPTDKQLLDYSDYQEVNPYLEMLYFQYGRYLLISSSRTPGVPANLQGLWAPALYSPWRGNYTININLEENYWPAEVANLSELVAPVDGLVKGLSITGRHNAQNFYGINEGWCTGHNTDAWAMSNPVGTGNESPQWSNWAMGGAWLVETLWDHYDYTRDTDYLRNTAYPLMKGACDFLLNWLIEDPHNPKELITAPCTSPEADYITDKGYRGSSFYGGTADLAIIRELFKNTIKGAQVLGIDQAYAE
;
A
#
# COMPACT_ATOMS: atom_id res chain seq x y z
N TYR A 1 -5.19 13.09 -17.61
CA TYR A 1 -5.64 11.73 -17.91
C TYR A 1 -6.44 11.68 -19.19
N CYS A 2 -6.53 10.49 -19.80
CA CYS A 2 -7.38 10.21 -20.95
C CYS A 2 -8.16 8.93 -20.69
N THR A 3 -9.46 8.95 -20.95
CA THR A 3 -10.30 7.76 -20.93
C THR A 3 -10.93 7.57 -22.31
N ILE A 4 -10.77 6.41 -22.92
CA ILE A 4 -11.34 6.05 -24.22
C ILE A 4 -12.33 4.92 -23.98
N LEU A 5 -13.55 5.12 -24.47
CA LEU A 5 -14.56 4.08 -24.58
C LEU A 5 -14.67 3.61 -26.01
N LYS A 6 -14.58 2.31 -26.22
CA LYS A 6 -14.86 1.66 -27.50
C LYS A 6 -16.01 0.69 -27.31
N VAL A 7 -16.98 0.73 -28.19
CA VAL A 7 -18.16 -0.13 -28.12
C VAL A 7 -18.25 -0.99 -29.37
N ASN A 8 -18.44 -2.27 -29.17
CA ASN A 8 -18.79 -3.23 -30.19
C ASN A 8 -20.19 -3.77 -29.89
N ASN A 9 -21.09 -3.75 -30.85
CA ASN A 9 -22.47 -4.26 -30.77
C ASN A 9 -22.71 -5.29 -31.83
N THR A 10 -23.66 -6.19 -31.58
CA THR A 10 -24.06 -7.24 -32.53
C THR A 10 -25.18 -6.77 -33.47
N ASP A 11 -26.02 -5.84 -33.00
CA ASP A 11 -27.15 -5.29 -33.72
C ASP A 11 -27.48 -3.87 -33.23
N GLY A 12 -28.50 -3.23 -33.81
CA GLY A 12 -28.93 -1.91 -33.40
C GLY A 12 -27.99 -0.79 -33.83
N GLN A 13 -28.09 0.36 -33.20
CA GLN A 13 -27.34 1.58 -33.52
C GLN A 13 -26.64 2.15 -32.28
N ILE A 14 -25.45 2.67 -32.50
CA ILE A 14 -24.66 3.41 -31.49
C ILE A 14 -24.47 4.83 -31.96
N SER A 15 -24.79 5.79 -31.11
CA SER A 15 -24.47 7.19 -31.32
C SER A 15 -23.85 7.83 -30.09
N VAL A 16 -23.05 8.85 -30.31
CA VAL A 16 -22.33 9.59 -29.27
C VAL A 16 -22.75 11.03 -29.30
N SER A 17 -23.05 11.62 -28.17
CA SER A 17 -23.16 13.05 -27.96
C SER A 17 -22.04 13.53 -27.03
N ASP A 18 -22.06 14.83 -26.65
CA ASP A 18 -20.95 15.42 -25.84
C ASP A 18 -20.63 14.67 -24.53
N SER A 19 -21.66 14.04 -23.93
CA SER A 19 -21.49 13.41 -22.60
C SER A 19 -22.15 12.04 -22.49
N THR A 20 -22.73 11.52 -23.57
CA THR A 20 -23.55 10.31 -23.53
C THR A 20 -23.25 9.39 -24.69
N LEU A 21 -23.23 8.10 -24.39
CA LEU A 21 -23.25 7.02 -25.35
C LEU A 21 -24.68 6.46 -25.41
N HIS A 22 -25.30 6.48 -26.60
CA HIS A 22 -26.64 5.97 -26.82
C HIS A 22 -26.60 4.65 -27.56
N LEU A 23 -27.26 3.66 -27.01
CA LEU A 23 -27.44 2.33 -27.59
C LEU A 23 -28.94 2.19 -27.88
N GLN A 24 -29.32 2.04 -29.15
CA GLN A 24 -30.68 1.90 -29.56
C GLN A 24 -30.89 0.55 -30.24
N ASP A 25 -31.89 -0.19 -29.78
CA ASP A 25 -32.25 -1.53 -30.32
C ASP A 25 -31.07 -2.51 -30.33
N VAL A 26 -30.20 -2.40 -29.34
CA VAL A 26 -29.00 -3.24 -29.19
C VAL A 26 -29.32 -4.40 -28.26
N SER A 27 -29.19 -5.62 -28.73
CA SER A 27 -29.36 -6.86 -27.94
C SER A 27 -28.17 -7.17 -27.08
N GLU A 28 -26.96 -6.90 -27.60
CA GLU A 28 -25.70 -7.17 -26.93
C GLU A 28 -24.64 -6.15 -27.33
N ALA A 29 -23.92 -5.64 -26.32
CA ALA A 29 -22.79 -4.75 -26.55
C ALA A 29 -21.64 -5.06 -25.58
N THR A 30 -20.41 -4.99 -26.10
CA THR A 30 -19.19 -5.01 -25.27
C THR A 30 -18.61 -3.61 -25.25
N ILE A 31 -18.39 -3.07 -24.06
CA ILE A 31 -17.77 -1.77 -23.84
C ILE A 31 -16.34 -1.99 -23.33
N TYR A 32 -15.36 -1.55 -24.09
CA TYR A 32 -13.94 -1.54 -23.71
C TYR A 32 -13.61 -0.16 -23.17
N LEU A 33 -12.99 -0.14 -22.00
CA LEU A 33 -12.51 1.08 -21.33
C LEU A 33 -11.00 1.05 -21.25
N VAL A 34 -10.37 2.08 -21.80
CA VAL A 34 -8.92 2.34 -21.63
C VAL A 34 -8.78 3.63 -20.83
N ASN A 35 -7.90 3.61 -19.84
CA ASN A 35 -7.64 4.78 -19.00
C ASN A 35 -6.16 4.95 -18.76
N GLU A 36 -5.63 6.12 -19.15
CA GLU A 36 -4.22 6.46 -19.01
C GLU A 36 -4.05 7.80 -18.30
N THR A 37 -2.95 7.91 -17.55
CA THR A 37 -2.60 9.13 -16.82
C THR A 37 -1.22 9.64 -17.19
N SER A 38 -0.97 10.89 -16.86
CA SER A 38 0.36 11.51 -17.02
C SER A 38 1.36 11.13 -15.91
N TYR A 39 0.98 10.29 -14.95
CA TYR A 39 1.91 9.83 -13.93
C TYR A 39 3.10 9.09 -14.56
N ASN A 40 4.33 9.48 -14.19
CA ASN A 40 5.57 8.94 -14.77
C ASN A 40 6.64 8.66 -13.69
N GLY A 41 6.20 8.39 -12.47
CA GLY A 41 7.08 8.16 -11.31
C GLY A 41 7.01 9.28 -10.28
N PHE A 42 7.45 8.97 -9.07
CA PHE A 42 7.33 9.86 -7.92
C PHE A 42 8.13 11.16 -8.04
N ASP A 43 9.23 11.15 -8.82
CA ASP A 43 10.17 12.26 -9.01
C ASP A 43 9.93 13.09 -10.29
N LYS A 44 8.84 12.79 -11.00
CA LYS A 44 8.52 13.46 -12.28
C LYS A 44 7.33 14.41 -12.12
N HIS A 45 7.49 15.62 -12.65
CA HIS A 45 6.40 16.58 -12.69
C HIS A 45 5.35 16.15 -13.74
N PRO A 46 4.08 15.87 -13.34
CA PRO A 46 3.10 15.21 -14.20
C PRO A 46 2.69 16.00 -15.44
N VAL A 47 2.98 17.32 -15.50
CA VAL A 47 2.70 18.15 -16.67
C VAL A 47 3.93 18.35 -17.55
N LYS A 48 5.13 18.52 -16.95
CA LYS A 48 6.36 18.85 -17.70
C LYS A 48 7.13 17.61 -18.13
N GLU A 49 7.04 16.55 -17.35
CA GLU A 49 7.80 15.29 -17.50
C GLU A 49 6.87 14.08 -17.47
N GLY A 50 5.57 14.32 -17.66
CA GLY A 50 4.54 13.31 -17.61
C GLY A 50 4.62 12.29 -18.75
N ALA A 51 4.05 11.11 -18.52
CA ALA A 51 3.89 10.09 -19.56
C ALA A 51 3.02 10.63 -20.72
N PRO A 52 3.23 10.22 -21.96
CA PRO A 52 2.44 10.61 -23.11
C PRO A 52 1.06 9.91 -23.11
N TYR A 53 0.26 10.19 -22.09
CA TYR A 53 -0.97 9.47 -21.78
C TYR A 53 -2.02 9.45 -22.89
N LEU A 54 -2.06 10.50 -23.74
CA LEU A 54 -2.96 10.53 -24.91
C LEU A 54 -2.55 9.52 -25.97
N GLU A 55 -1.24 9.48 -26.27
CA GLU A 55 -0.69 8.53 -27.23
C GLU A 55 -0.81 7.10 -26.72
N ASN A 56 -0.49 6.86 -25.45
CA ASN A 56 -0.63 5.56 -24.81
C ASN A 56 -2.09 5.07 -24.89
N ALA A 57 -3.06 5.91 -24.47
CA ALA A 57 -4.47 5.55 -24.51
C ALA A 57 -4.97 5.24 -25.93
N MET A 58 -4.52 6.01 -26.93
CA MET A 58 -4.86 5.76 -28.33
C MET A 58 -4.28 4.46 -28.84
N ASN A 59 -3.02 4.17 -28.51
CA ASN A 59 -2.34 2.94 -28.90
C ASN A 59 -3.05 1.73 -28.29
N ASP A 60 -3.39 1.77 -27.00
CA ASP A 60 -4.09 0.68 -26.33
C ASP A 60 -5.49 0.47 -26.89
N ALA A 61 -6.24 1.55 -27.12
CA ALA A 61 -7.55 1.46 -27.78
C ALA A 61 -7.45 0.88 -29.20
N CYS A 62 -6.42 1.22 -29.96
CA CYS A 62 -6.15 0.64 -31.27
C CYS A 62 -5.77 -0.84 -31.21
N HIS A 63 -5.03 -1.26 -30.19
CA HIS A 63 -4.71 -2.68 -29.99
C HIS A 63 -5.94 -3.53 -29.70
N LEU A 64 -6.92 -2.99 -28.96
CA LEU A 64 -8.17 -3.70 -28.62
C LEU A 64 -8.99 -4.13 -29.85
N VAL A 65 -8.86 -3.44 -31.01
CA VAL A 65 -9.59 -3.84 -32.23
C VAL A 65 -9.20 -5.22 -32.77
N ASN A 66 -8.00 -5.70 -32.38
CA ASN A 66 -7.46 -6.96 -32.86
C ASN A 66 -7.94 -8.16 -32.04
N PHE A 67 -8.74 -7.95 -30.99
CA PHE A 67 -9.16 -9.01 -30.06
C PHE A 67 -10.70 -9.03 -29.93
N THR A 68 -11.22 -10.23 -29.89
CA THR A 68 -12.61 -10.48 -29.44
C THR A 68 -12.70 -10.42 -27.92
N TYR A 69 -13.92 -10.30 -27.39
CA TYR A 69 -14.16 -10.40 -25.94
C TYR A 69 -13.61 -11.70 -25.35
N ASP A 70 -13.87 -12.82 -26.00
CA ASP A 70 -13.43 -14.14 -25.53
C ASP A 70 -11.90 -14.26 -25.47
N GLU A 71 -11.18 -13.72 -26.45
CA GLU A 71 -9.72 -13.69 -26.44
C GLU A 71 -9.16 -12.83 -25.30
N LEU A 72 -9.75 -11.67 -25.04
CA LEU A 72 -9.38 -10.82 -23.91
C LEU A 72 -9.69 -11.51 -22.57
N LEU A 73 -10.85 -12.15 -22.46
CA LEU A 73 -11.23 -12.91 -21.27
C LEU A 73 -10.27 -14.06 -21.01
N GLN A 74 -9.89 -14.82 -22.03
CA GLN A 74 -8.93 -15.93 -21.88
C GLN A 74 -7.54 -15.43 -21.47
N ARG A 75 -7.08 -14.32 -22.01
CA ARG A 75 -5.81 -13.68 -21.61
C ARG A 75 -5.86 -13.22 -20.17
N HIS A 76 -6.94 -12.54 -19.77
CA HIS A 76 -7.16 -12.11 -18.39
C HIS A 76 -7.16 -13.30 -17.42
N LEU A 77 -7.93 -14.34 -17.72
CA LEU A 77 -8.00 -15.53 -16.89
C LEU A 77 -6.66 -16.26 -16.80
N ALA A 78 -5.91 -16.34 -17.91
CA ALA A 78 -4.60 -16.98 -17.93
C ALA A 78 -3.58 -16.22 -17.05
N ASP A 79 -3.63 -14.89 -17.04
CA ASP A 79 -2.79 -14.07 -16.17
C ASP A 79 -3.22 -14.16 -14.70
N TYR A 80 -4.48 -13.90 -14.42
CA TYR A 80 -5.03 -13.88 -13.07
C TYR A 80 -4.86 -15.24 -12.34
N LYS A 81 -5.15 -16.33 -13.01
CA LYS A 81 -5.09 -17.67 -12.44
C LYS A 81 -3.67 -18.12 -12.09
N LYS A 82 -2.63 -17.58 -12.73
CA LYS A 82 -1.24 -17.84 -12.33
C LYS A 82 -0.97 -17.49 -10.87
N LEU A 83 -1.67 -16.49 -10.36
CA LEU A 83 -1.57 -16.03 -8.97
C LEU A 83 -2.67 -16.65 -8.10
N PHE A 84 -3.92 -16.57 -8.56
CA PHE A 84 -5.07 -16.97 -7.76
C PHE A 84 -5.10 -18.48 -7.47
N ASP A 85 -4.82 -19.32 -8.46
CA ASP A 85 -4.93 -20.78 -8.35
C ASP A 85 -3.79 -21.41 -7.50
N ARG A 86 -2.83 -20.63 -7.03
CA ARG A 86 -1.73 -21.11 -6.16
C ARG A 86 -2.21 -21.56 -4.78
N VAL A 87 -3.34 -21.06 -4.31
CA VAL A 87 -3.88 -21.36 -2.99
C VAL A 87 -5.33 -21.76 -3.13
N ASN A 88 -5.63 -22.99 -2.70
CA ASN A 88 -6.98 -23.51 -2.55
C ASN A 88 -7.26 -23.69 -1.06
N PHE A 89 -8.08 -22.80 -0.48
CA PHE A 89 -8.47 -22.86 0.92
C PHE A 89 -9.92 -23.32 1.03
N GLN A 90 -10.16 -24.36 1.81
CA GLN A 90 -11.49 -24.93 2.04
C GLN A 90 -11.71 -25.18 3.53
N LEU A 91 -12.86 -24.77 4.01
CA LEU A 91 -13.34 -25.10 5.34
C LEU A 91 -14.33 -26.27 5.30
N ALA A 92 -14.29 -27.13 6.32
CA ALA A 92 -15.24 -28.21 6.45
C ALA A 92 -16.67 -27.66 6.54
N ASN A 93 -17.59 -28.32 5.84
CA ASN A 93 -19.00 -27.93 5.76
C ASN A 93 -19.29 -26.59 5.06
N ALA A 94 -18.31 -25.96 4.40
CA ALA A 94 -18.55 -24.80 3.57
C ALA A 94 -19.50 -25.18 2.41
N LYS A 95 -20.68 -24.54 2.37
CA LYS A 95 -21.66 -24.73 1.31
C LYS A 95 -22.04 -23.41 0.70
N PHE A 96 -21.97 -23.33 -0.61
CA PHE A 96 -22.43 -22.15 -1.34
C PHE A 96 -23.95 -22.04 -1.26
N ASP A 97 -24.44 -20.95 -0.73
CA ASP A 97 -25.86 -20.61 -0.74
C ASP A 97 -26.19 -19.88 -2.05
N LYS A 98 -26.94 -20.55 -2.92
CA LYS A 98 -27.35 -20.00 -4.22
C LYS A 98 -28.54 -19.04 -4.13
N VAL A 99 -29.21 -18.97 -3.01
CA VAL A 99 -30.48 -18.25 -2.84
C VAL A 99 -30.26 -16.90 -2.16
N ARG A 100 -29.48 -16.87 -1.09
CA ARG A 100 -29.21 -15.62 -0.36
C ARG A 100 -28.04 -14.86 -1.00
N PRO A 101 -28.21 -13.59 -1.38
CA PRO A 101 -27.10 -12.77 -1.84
C PRO A 101 -26.09 -12.53 -0.72
N THR A 102 -24.83 -12.26 -1.09
CA THR A 102 -23.70 -12.17 -0.15
C THR A 102 -23.90 -11.09 0.94
N ASP A 103 -24.53 -9.95 0.58
CA ASP A 103 -24.83 -8.88 1.54
C ASP A 103 -25.79 -9.34 2.65
N LYS A 104 -26.76 -10.21 2.33
CA LYS A 104 -27.65 -10.80 3.32
C LYS A 104 -26.96 -11.85 4.18
N GLN A 105 -26.12 -12.70 3.57
CA GLN A 105 -25.30 -13.64 4.32
C GLN A 105 -24.36 -12.94 5.30
N LEU A 106 -23.80 -11.79 4.89
CA LEU A 106 -22.91 -10.99 5.75
C LEU A 106 -23.65 -10.37 6.94
N LEU A 107 -24.89 -9.87 6.74
CA LEU A 107 -25.75 -9.35 7.81
C LEU A 107 -26.11 -10.46 8.83
N ASP A 108 -26.50 -11.63 8.33
CA ASP A 108 -26.84 -12.77 9.19
C ASP A 108 -25.62 -13.23 10.02
N TYR A 109 -24.44 -13.20 9.43
CA TYR A 109 -23.17 -13.52 10.10
C TYR A 109 -22.79 -12.46 11.14
N SER A 110 -22.91 -11.17 10.82
CA SER A 110 -22.51 -10.06 11.71
C SER A 110 -23.35 -9.98 12.98
N ASP A 111 -24.61 -10.40 12.92
CA ASP A 111 -25.50 -10.48 14.08
C ASP A 111 -25.19 -11.69 15.00
N TYR A 112 -24.13 -12.44 14.70
CA TYR A 112 -23.67 -13.65 15.42
C TYR A 112 -24.72 -14.76 15.50
N GLN A 113 -25.70 -14.74 14.59
CA GLN A 113 -26.77 -15.70 14.60
C GLN A 113 -26.46 -16.93 13.75
N GLU A 114 -25.58 -16.79 12.75
CA GLU A 114 -25.26 -17.88 11.83
C GLU A 114 -23.77 -17.99 11.54
N VAL A 115 -23.18 -19.14 11.82
CA VAL A 115 -21.83 -19.49 11.40
C VAL A 115 -21.87 -19.89 9.92
N ASN A 116 -21.09 -19.23 9.07
CA ASN A 116 -21.05 -19.48 7.64
C ASN A 116 -19.62 -19.75 7.15
N PRO A 117 -19.13 -21.00 7.18
CA PRO A 117 -17.78 -21.34 6.74
C PRO A 117 -17.50 -21.01 5.28
N TYR A 118 -18.53 -20.98 4.43
CA TYR A 118 -18.38 -20.55 3.03
C TYR A 118 -18.06 -19.05 2.94
N LEU A 119 -18.73 -18.23 3.73
CA LEU A 119 -18.46 -16.80 3.77
C LEU A 119 -17.04 -16.49 4.29
N GLU A 120 -16.57 -17.21 5.29
CA GLU A 120 -15.20 -17.09 5.82
C GLU A 120 -14.15 -17.48 4.76
N MET A 121 -14.37 -18.58 4.05
CA MET A 121 -13.55 -19.00 2.92
C MET A 121 -13.56 -17.96 1.78
N LEU A 122 -14.74 -17.44 1.45
CA LEU A 122 -14.91 -16.41 0.43
C LEU A 122 -14.17 -15.13 0.82
N TYR A 123 -14.23 -14.74 2.08
CA TYR A 123 -13.54 -13.54 2.60
C TYR A 123 -12.02 -13.65 2.42
N PHE A 124 -11.43 -14.79 2.78
CA PHE A 124 -10.00 -15.04 2.53
C PHE A 124 -9.64 -14.94 1.03
N GLN A 125 -10.39 -15.60 0.17
CA GLN A 125 -10.12 -15.58 -1.27
C GLN A 125 -10.39 -14.20 -1.89
N TYR A 126 -11.36 -13.45 -1.35
CA TYR A 126 -11.64 -12.10 -1.79
C TYR A 126 -10.52 -11.12 -1.42
N GLY A 127 -9.93 -11.26 -0.23
CA GLY A 127 -8.73 -10.51 0.14
C GLY A 127 -7.56 -10.75 -0.83
N ARG A 128 -7.32 -12.02 -1.22
CA ARG A 128 -6.33 -12.35 -2.25
C ARG A 128 -6.66 -11.72 -3.60
N TYR A 129 -7.93 -11.76 -4.01
CA TYR A 129 -8.38 -11.10 -5.25
C TYR A 129 -8.10 -9.60 -5.22
N LEU A 130 -8.41 -8.92 -4.12
CA LEU A 130 -8.19 -7.48 -3.98
C LEU A 130 -6.70 -7.14 -4.10
N LEU A 131 -5.81 -7.89 -3.45
CA LEU A 131 -4.36 -7.66 -3.54
C LEU A 131 -3.83 -7.92 -4.96
N ILE A 132 -4.22 -9.03 -5.60
CA ILE A 132 -3.84 -9.34 -6.99
C ILE A 132 -4.30 -8.22 -7.94
N SER A 133 -5.50 -7.69 -7.74
CA SER A 133 -6.10 -6.70 -8.64
C SER A 133 -5.56 -5.28 -8.43
N SER A 134 -4.94 -4.98 -7.29
CA SER A 134 -4.49 -3.63 -6.93
C SER A 134 -2.98 -3.44 -6.86
N SER A 135 -2.19 -4.53 -6.86
CA SER A 135 -0.75 -4.47 -6.56
C SER A 135 0.12 -5.00 -7.70
N ARG A 136 -0.07 -4.45 -8.93
CA ARG A 136 0.64 -4.87 -10.13
C ARG A 136 1.47 -3.77 -10.79
N THR A 137 1.36 -2.52 -10.30
CA THR A 137 2.05 -1.35 -10.88
C THR A 137 3.30 -1.02 -10.07
N PRO A 138 4.50 -1.06 -10.65
CA PRO A 138 5.74 -0.74 -9.93
C PRO A 138 5.70 0.65 -9.28
N GLY A 139 6.06 0.72 -7.99
CA GLY A 139 6.13 1.96 -7.22
C GLY A 139 4.77 2.57 -6.84
N VAL A 140 3.66 1.93 -7.20
CA VAL A 140 2.30 2.39 -6.88
C VAL A 140 1.56 1.23 -6.19
N PRO A 141 1.75 1.04 -4.89
CA PRO A 141 1.05 0.00 -4.14
C PRO A 141 -0.45 0.29 -4.01
N ALA A 142 -1.20 -0.68 -3.49
CA ALA A 142 -2.59 -0.49 -3.10
C ALA A 142 -2.69 0.63 -2.04
N ASN A 143 -3.45 1.69 -2.31
CA ASN A 143 -3.67 2.76 -1.35
C ASN A 143 -4.69 2.36 -0.26
N LEU A 144 -5.11 3.30 0.59
CA LEU A 144 -6.04 3.04 1.69
C LEU A 144 -7.34 2.33 1.23
N GLN A 145 -7.85 2.65 0.03
CA GLN A 145 -9.04 2.02 -0.55
C GLN A 145 -8.70 0.91 -1.57
N GLY A 146 -7.47 0.47 -1.68
CA GLY A 146 -7.01 -0.33 -2.81
C GLY A 146 -6.97 0.52 -4.09
N LEU A 147 -7.85 0.23 -5.05
CA LEU A 147 -8.04 1.05 -6.27
C LEU A 147 -9.50 1.54 -6.40
N TRP A 148 -10.36 1.16 -5.47
CA TRP A 148 -11.80 1.34 -5.59
C TRP A 148 -12.28 2.56 -4.79
N ALA A 149 -12.72 3.60 -5.49
CA ALA A 149 -13.32 4.77 -4.90
C ALA A 149 -14.63 5.09 -5.62
N PRO A 150 -15.78 5.03 -4.94
CA PRO A 150 -17.09 5.29 -5.58
C PRO A 150 -17.34 6.78 -5.79
N ALA A 151 -16.53 7.66 -5.22
CA ALA A 151 -16.69 9.11 -5.28
C ALA A 151 -15.46 9.80 -5.85
N LEU A 152 -15.64 10.97 -6.47
CA LEU A 152 -14.54 11.81 -6.97
C LEU A 152 -13.57 12.22 -5.85
N TYR A 153 -14.11 12.47 -4.66
CA TYR A 153 -13.35 12.72 -3.46
C TYR A 153 -13.52 11.53 -2.52
N SER A 154 -12.61 10.56 -2.62
CA SER A 154 -12.61 9.42 -1.72
C SER A 154 -12.19 9.85 -0.31
N PRO A 155 -12.61 9.12 0.75
CA PRO A 155 -12.07 9.30 2.08
C PRO A 155 -10.54 9.27 2.05
N TRP A 156 -9.89 10.16 2.83
CA TRP A 156 -8.43 10.34 2.84
C TRP A 156 -7.78 10.57 1.46
N ARG A 157 -8.59 10.86 0.42
CA ARG A 157 -8.14 11.23 -0.94
C ARG A 157 -7.25 10.20 -1.63
N GLY A 158 -7.38 8.92 -1.27
CA GLY A 158 -6.58 7.85 -1.83
C GLY A 158 -5.09 7.91 -1.49
N ASN A 159 -4.74 8.50 -0.34
CA ASN A 159 -3.38 8.52 0.14
C ASN A 159 -2.92 7.13 0.62
N TYR A 160 -1.64 7.02 0.96
CA TYR A 160 -1.05 5.88 1.66
C TYR A 160 -0.89 6.25 3.13
N THR A 161 -1.76 5.72 3.99
CA THR A 161 -1.61 5.85 5.44
C THR A 161 -0.68 4.74 5.91
N ILE A 162 0.47 5.12 6.46
CA ILE A 162 1.58 4.23 6.84
C ILE A 162 1.84 4.21 8.34
N ASN A 163 0.77 4.34 9.12
CA ASN A 163 0.76 4.02 10.54
C ASN A 163 0.01 2.70 10.84
N ILE A 164 -0.38 1.98 9.82
CA ILE A 164 -0.93 0.60 9.80
C ILE A 164 -1.50 0.20 8.42
N ASN A 165 -2.23 1.12 7.74
CA ASN A 165 -3.16 0.71 6.66
C ASN A 165 -2.45 0.14 5.44
N LEU A 166 -1.36 0.77 5.00
CA LEU A 166 -0.58 0.24 3.88
C LEU A 166 0.11 -1.07 4.26
N GLU A 167 0.72 -1.12 5.42
CA GLU A 167 1.36 -2.32 5.96
C GLU A 167 0.36 -3.48 6.02
N GLU A 168 -0.84 -3.24 6.57
CA GLU A 168 -1.88 -4.24 6.70
C GLU A 168 -2.39 -4.76 5.36
N ASN A 169 -2.44 -3.92 4.32
CA ASN A 169 -2.79 -4.35 2.97
C ASN A 169 -1.81 -5.42 2.43
N TYR A 170 -0.55 -5.42 2.86
CA TYR A 170 0.49 -6.31 2.36
C TYR A 170 0.83 -7.48 3.29
N TRP A 171 0.37 -7.51 4.54
CA TRP A 171 0.58 -8.66 5.43
C TRP A 171 0.17 -10.02 4.83
N PRO A 172 -0.91 -10.12 4.05
CA PRO A 172 -1.27 -11.40 3.43
C PRO A 172 -0.39 -11.80 2.24
N ALA A 173 0.45 -10.91 1.69
CA ALA A 173 1.19 -11.19 0.45
C ALA A 173 2.05 -12.46 0.57
N GLU A 174 2.86 -12.56 1.60
CA GLU A 174 3.77 -13.68 1.80
C GLU A 174 3.01 -14.95 2.19
N VAL A 175 2.18 -14.87 3.24
CA VAL A 175 1.45 -16.04 3.78
C VAL A 175 0.42 -16.61 2.81
N ALA A 176 -0.06 -15.81 1.85
CA ALA A 176 -1.03 -16.23 0.84
C ALA A 176 -0.40 -16.56 -0.53
N ASN A 177 0.93 -16.76 -0.57
CA ASN A 177 1.69 -17.13 -1.78
C ASN A 177 1.54 -16.11 -2.92
N LEU A 178 1.75 -14.83 -2.59
CA LEU A 178 1.65 -13.67 -3.48
C LEU A 178 2.85 -12.73 -3.31
N SER A 179 4.03 -13.28 -2.98
CA SER A 179 5.25 -12.54 -2.62
C SER A 179 5.65 -11.48 -3.64
N GLU A 180 5.48 -11.74 -4.94
CA GLU A 180 5.81 -10.80 -6.00
C GLU A 180 4.97 -9.51 -5.98
N LEU A 181 3.84 -9.52 -5.26
CA LEU A 181 2.98 -8.34 -5.14
C LEU A 181 3.49 -7.32 -4.12
N VAL A 182 4.59 -7.61 -3.42
CA VAL A 182 5.31 -6.64 -2.57
C VAL A 182 6.11 -5.63 -3.41
N ALA A 183 6.50 -5.96 -4.63
CA ALA A 183 7.33 -5.12 -5.47
C ALA A 183 6.87 -3.64 -5.64
N PRO A 184 5.57 -3.30 -5.66
CA PRO A 184 5.15 -1.90 -5.64
C PRO A 184 5.53 -1.16 -4.35
N VAL A 185 5.54 -1.84 -3.20
CA VAL A 185 5.98 -1.27 -1.91
C VAL A 185 7.48 -0.97 -1.95
N ASP A 186 8.30 -1.85 -2.53
CA ASP A 186 9.74 -1.62 -2.72
C ASP A 186 9.99 -0.31 -3.46
N GLY A 187 9.23 -0.07 -4.54
CA GLY A 187 9.32 1.14 -5.34
C GLY A 187 8.96 2.40 -4.54
N LEU A 188 7.88 2.33 -3.74
CA LEU A 188 7.48 3.43 -2.87
C LEU A 188 8.53 3.70 -1.80
N VAL A 189 9.03 2.68 -1.09
CA VAL A 189 10.05 2.83 -0.04
C VAL A 189 11.36 3.39 -0.62
N LYS A 190 11.76 2.99 -1.83
CA LYS A 190 12.89 3.62 -2.54
C LYS A 190 12.66 5.12 -2.76
N GLY A 191 11.47 5.51 -3.18
CA GLY A 191 11.10 6.93 -3.30
C GLY A 191 11.16 7.64 -1.96
N LEU A 192 10.56 7.06 -0.93
CA LEU A 192 10.55 7.61 0.43
C LEU A 192 11.96 7.73 1.03
N SER A 193 12.88 6.83 0.72
CA SER A 193 14.26 6.94 1.18
C SER A 193 14.98 8.17 0.61
N ILE A 194 14.54 8.68 -0.55
CA ILE A 194 15.09 9.89 -1.17
C ILE A 194 14.45 11.14 -0.57
N THR A 195 13.13 11.24 -0.59
CA THR A 195 12.39 12.39 -0.05
C THR A 195 12.51 12.48 1.46
N GLY A 196 12.57 11.35 2.15
CA GLY A 196 12.70 11.22 3.59
C GLY A 196 14.03 11.73 4.15
N ARG A 197 15.11 11.76 3.34
CA ARG A 197 16.36 12.44 3.72
C ARG A 197 16.14 13.94 3.88
N HIS A 198 15.39 14.55 2.95
CA HIS A 198 15.05 15.98 3.07
C HIS A 198 14.16 16.24 4.28
N ASN A 199 13.24 15.33 4.59
CA ASN A 199 12.41 15.43 5.79
C ASN A 199 13.25 15.31 7.05
N ALA A 200 14.13 14.32 7.16
CA ALA A 200 15.05 14.14 8.29
C ALA A 200 15.90 15.41 8.53
N GLN A 201 16.47 15.96 7.48
CA GLN A 201 17.31 17.15 7.57
C GLN A 201 16.53 18.42 7.89
N ASN A 202 15.46 18.70 7.13
CA ASN A 202 14.79 19.99 7.20
C ASN A 202 13.81 20.12 8.36
N PHE A 203 13.18 19.01 8.77
CA PHE A 203 12.18 19.01 9.82
C PHE A 203 12.76 18.60 11.18
N TYR A 204 13.64 17.58 11.18
CA TYR A 204 14.22 17.05 12.41
C TYR A 204 15.66 17.47 12.66
N GLY A 205 16.33 18.11 11.70
CA GLY A 205 17.74 18.55 11.84
C GLY A 205 18.75 17.39 11.81
N ILE A 206 18.35 16.20 11.33
CA ILE A 206 19.18 14.99 11.27
C ILE A 206 19.70 14.82 9.85
N ASN A 207 21.01 14.74 9.68
CA ASN A 207 21.64 14.61 8.36
C ASN A 207 21.85 13.16 7.92
N GLU A 208 21.70 12.20 8.83
CA GLU A 208 21.90 10.79 8.58
C GLU A 208 20.55 10.08 8.37
N GLY A 209 20.52 9.17 7.40
CA GLY A 209 19.35 8.34 7.16
C GLY A 209 18.14 9.06 6.56
N TRP A 210 16.97 8.50 6.75
CA TRP A 210 15.69 9.01 6.24
C TRP A 210 14.53 8.66 7.17
N CYS A 211 13.50 9.49 7.16
CA CYS A 211 12.25 9.23 7.88
C CYS A 211 11.04 9.74 7.10
N THR A 212 9.87 9.23 7.43
CA THR A 212 8.62 9.71 6.88
C THR A 212 7.53 9.76 7.95
N GLY A 213 6.60 10.69 7.80
CA GLY A 213 5.43 10.81 8.66
C GLY A 213 4.47 9.61 8.54
N HIS A 214 3.29 9.72 9.14
CA HIS A 214 2.28 8.66 9.13
C HIS A 214 1.57 8.50 7.79
N ASN A 215 1.76 9.44 6.86
CA ASN A 215 1.13 9.47 5.55
C ASN A 215 2.13 9.72 4.44
N THR A 216 1.83 9.13 3.28
CA THR A 216 2.52 9.40 2.03
C THR A 216 1.53 9.33 0.85
N ASP A 217 2.03 9.49 -0.35
CA ASP A 217 1.26 9.44 -1.60
C ASP A 217 2.09 8.83 -2.75
N ALA A 218 1.53 8.81 -3.96
CA ALA A 218 2.21 8.29 -5.14
C ALA A 218 3.47 9.09 -5.54
N TRP A 219 3.68 10.28 -4.99
CA TRP A 219 4.89 11.10 -5.15
C TRP A 219 5.87 10.95 -4.00
N ALA A 220 5.69 9.93 -3.17
CA ALA A 220 6.55 9.65 -2.02
C ALA A 220 6.70 10.86 -1.08
N MET A 221 5.60 11.53 -0.76
CA MET A 221 5.59 12.59 0.24
C MET A 221 6.06 12.04 1.59
N SER A 222 7.04 12.68 2.23
CA SER A 222 7.65 12.18 3.47
C SER A 222 7.45 13.11 4.67
N ASN A 223 7.11 14.37 4.43
CA ASN A 223 6.94 15.37 5.48
C ASN A 223 5.67 15.13 6.31
N PRO A 224 5.59 15.65 7.54
CA PRO A 224 4.37 15.68 8.32
C PRO A 224 3.20 16.30 7.52
N VAL A 225 2.02 15.69 7.64
CA VAL A 225 0.82 16.18 6.93
C VAL A 225 0.24 17.43 7.58
N GLY A 226 -0.51 18.19 6.78
CA GLY A 226 -1.26 19.36 7.23
C GLY A 226 -0.58 20.68 6.92
N THR A 227 -1.19 21.75 7.42
CA THR A 227 -0.77 23.12 7.18
C THR A 227 -0.16 23.80 8.42
N GLY A 228 0.22 23.01 9.42
CA GLY A 228 0.78 23.47 10.69
C GLY A 228 -0.24 23.66 11.81
N ASN A 229 -1.52 23.39 11.56
CA ASN A 229 -2.61 23.46 12.54
C ASN A 229 -3.23 22.10 12.86
N GLU A 230 -2.63 21.04 12.35
CA GLU A 230 -3.13 19.67 12.56
C GLU A 230 -2.77 19.15 13.94
N SER A 231 -3.56 18.23 14.46
CA SER A 231 -3.26 17.60 15.75
C SER A 231 -1.95 16.82 15.68
N PRO A 232 -1.03 17.01 16.64
CA PRO A 232 0.20 16.23 16.72
C PRO A 232 -0.07 14.72 16.88
N GLN A 233 -1.28 14.34 17.28
CA GLN A 233 -1.75 12.97 17.40
C GLN A 233 -1.43 12.11 16.16
N TRP A 234 -1.49 12.69 14.97
CA TRP A 234 -1.13 12.02 13.71
C TRP A 234 -0.05 12.77 12.92
N SER A 235 0.01 14.11 12.99
CA SER A 235 0.87 14.88 12.09
C SER A 235 2.36 14.79 12.41
N ASN A 236 2.75 14.48 13.65
CA ASN A 236 4.14 14.52 14.12
C ASN A 236 4.79 13.15 14.33
N TRP A 237 4.20 12.09 13.88
CA TRP A 237 4.78 10.77 14.04
C TRP A 237 5.85 10.51 12.97
N ALA A 238 7.08 10.19 13.39
CA ALA A 238 8.23 10.03 12.51
C ALA A 238 8.50 8.57 12.07
N MET A 239 7.66 7.64 12.51
CA MET A 239 7.96 6.21 12.45
C MET A 239 7.36 5.49 11.23
N GLY A 240 6.59 6.18 10.37
CA GLY A 240 5.93 5.56 9.22
C GLY A 240 6.89 4.83 8.29
N GLY A 241 8.02 5.46 7.95
CA GLY A 241 9.03 4.80 7.12
C GLY A 241 9.73 3.63 7.80
N ALA A 242 9.99 3.76 9.11
CA ALA A 242 10.61 2.70 9.91
C ALA A 242 9.72 1.46 10.02
N TRP A 243 8.40 1.64 10.09
CA TRP A 243 7.47 0.52 10.10
C TRP A 243 7.28 -0.08 8.71
N LEU A 244 7.05 0.76 7.71
CA LEU A 244 6.82 0.28 6.34
C LEU A 244 7.99 -0.53 5.79
N VAL A 245 9.23 -0.19 6.12
CA VAL A 245 10.43 -0.91 5.64
C VAL A 245 10.53 -2.34 6.18
N GLU A 246 9.82 -2.67 7.26
CA GLU A 246 9.73 -4.04 7.77
C GLU A 246 9.05 -5.00 6.77
N THR A 247 8.15 -4.50 5.92
CA THR A 247 7.57 -5.30 4.84
C THR A 247 8.63 -5.87 3.90
N LEU A 248 9.75 -5.15 3.72
CA LEU A 248 10.87 -5.62 2.89
C LEU A 248 11.67 -6.72 3.61
N TRP A 249 11.80 -6.62 4.93
CA TRP A 249 12.39 -7.69 5.72
C TRP A 249 11.53 -8.95 5.68
N ASP A 250 10.21 -8.82 5.84
CA ASP A 250 9.27 -9.95 5.76
C ASP A 250 9.39 -10.65 4.41
N HIS A 251 9.45 -9.89 3.31
CA HIS A 251 9.66 -10.47 1.99
C HIS A 251 10.95 -11.30 1.92
N TYR A 252 12.07 -10.78 2.44
CA TYR A 252 13.30 -11.56 2.55
C TYR A 252 13.13 -12.78 3.47
N ASP A 253 12.50 -12.64 4.61
CA ASP A 253 12.37 -13.72 5.60
C ASP A 253 11.55 -14.90 5.08
N TYR A 254 10.58 -14.66 4.20
CA TYR A 254 9.83 -15.69 3.50
C TYR A 254 10.55 -16.26 2.28
N THR A 255 11.15 -15.43 1.44
CA THR A 255 11.75 -15.85 0.16
C THR A 255 13.16 -16.36 0.30
N ARG A 256 13.91 -15.90 1.30
CA ARG A 256 15.35 -16.13 1.49
C ARG A 256 16.21 -15.63 0.32
N ASP A 257 15.70 -14.68 -0.46
CA ASP A 257 16.44 -14.07 -1.55
C ASP A 257 17.51 -13.11 -1.02
N THR A 258 18.75 -13.58 -1.00
CA THR A 258 19.90 -12.79 -0.51
C THR A 258 20.30 -11.67 -1.46
N ASP A 259 19.99 -11.77 -2.74
CA ASP A 259 20.23 -10.69 -3.70
C ASP A 259 19.23 -9.56 -3.48
N TYR A 260 17.97 -9.88 -3.23
CA TYR A 260 16.96 -8.91 -2.81
C TYR A 260 17.36 -8.23 -1.50
N LEU A 261 17.74 -9.01 -0.50
CA LEU A 261 18.20 -8.45 0.79
C LEU A 261 19.35 -7.48 0.58
N ARG A 262 20.38 -7.86 -0.19
CA ARG A 262 21.57 -7.05 -0.43
C ARG A 262 21.28 -5.75 -1.19
N ASN A 263 20.48 -5.86 -2.24
CA ASN A 263 20.32 -4.77 -3.22
C ASN A 263 19.09 -3.89 -2.95
N THR A 264 18.14 -4.34 -2.13
CA THR A 264 16.89 -3.62 -1.87
C THR A 264 16.62 -3.45 -0.38
N ALA A 265 16.37 -4.53 0.36
CA ALA A 265 15.89 -4.42 1.75
C ALA A 265 16.93 -3.80 2.69
N TYR A 266 18.13 -4.36 2.74
CA TYR A 266 19.16 -3.96 3.69
C TYR A 266 19.57 -2.48 3.60
N PRO A 267 19.84 -1.89 2.41
CA PRO A 267 20.19 -0.48 2.32
C PRO A 267 19.07 0.46 2.79
N LEU A 268 17.81 0.09 2.55
CA LEU A 268 16.65 0.88 2.94
C LEU A 268 16.41 0.80 4.46
N MET A 269 16.50 -0.41 5.03
CA MET A 269 16.42 -0.64 6.47
C MET A 269 17.55 0.09 7.21
N LYS A 270 18.79 -0.04 6.74
CA LYS A 270 19.93 0.66 7.32
C LYS A 270 19.73 2.16 7.32
N GLY A 271 19.26 2.75 6.21
CA GLY A 271 19.00 4.18 6.15
C GLY A 271 17.92 4.65 7.12
N ALA A 272 16.88 3.85 7.39
CA ALA A 272 15.91 4.14 8.44
C ALA A 272 16.55 4.03 9.85
N CYS A 273 17.40 3.02 10.08
CA CYS A 273 18.16 2.90 11.33
C CYS A 273 19.10 4.11 11.57
N ASP A 274 19.77 4.59 10.53
CA ASP A 274 20.66 5.75 10.63
C ASP A 274 19.93 7.00 11.13
N PHE A 275 18.69 7.24 10.68
CA PHE A 275 17.85 8.30 11.24
C PHE A 275 17.52 8.03 12.71
N LEU A 276 17.08 6.82 13.05
CA LEU A 276 16.63 6.48 14.40
C LEU A 276 17.76 6.53 15.44
N LEU A 277 18.98 6.14 15.07
CA LEU A 277 20.16 6.27 15.93
C LEU A 277 20.45 7.72 16.33
N ASN A 278 20.10 8.68 15.47
CA ASN A 278 20.24 10.11 15.74
C ASN A 278 18.95 10.75 16.33
N TRP A 279 17.82 10.04 16.28
CA TRP A 279 16.55 10.48 16.84
C TRP A 279 16.36 10.07 18.29
N LEU A 280 16.92 8.93 18.70
CA LEU A 280 16.85 8.42 20.06
C LEU A 280 17.65 9.32 21.03
N ILE A 281 17.09 9.55 22.21
CA ILE A 281 17.73 10.27 23.30
C ILE A 281 17.82 9.39 24.56
N GLU A 282 18.73 9.68 25.47
CA GLU A 282 18.79 9.04 26.79
C GLU A 282 17.50 9.35 27.58
N ASP A 283 16.94 8.32 28.23
CA ASP A 283 15.81 8.51 29.13
C ASP A 283 16.25 9.35 30.33
N PRO A 284 15.61 10.52 30.62
CA PRO A 284 15.92 11.35 31.76
C PRO A 284 15.81 10.64 33.13
N HIS A 285 15.02 9.57 33.19
CA HIS A 285 14.81 8.77 34.42
C HIS A 285 15.74 7.56 34.51
N ASN A 286 16.23 7.08 33.37
CA ASN A 286 17.16 5.94 33.30
C ASN A 286 18.16 6.13 32.12
N PRO A 287 19.28 6.82 32.32
CA PRO A 287 20.24 7.13 31.24
C PRO A 287 20.88 5.89 30.56
N LYS A 288 20.56 4.69 31.01
CA LYS A 288 20.97 3.44 30.35
C LYS A 288 20.01 2.99 29.26
N GLU A 289 18.88 3.65 29.14
CA GLU A 289 17.86 3.36 28.15
C GLU A 289 17.72 4.51 27.16
N LEU A 290 17.37 4.20 25.92
CA LEU A 290 17.11 5.17 24.88
C LEU A 290 15.63 5.21 24.59
N ILE A 291 15.09 6.42 24.39
CA ILE A 291 13.68 6.67 24.11
C ILE A 291 13.49 7.64 22.96
N THR A 292 12.31 7.68 22.40
CA THR A 292 11.88 8.71 21.45
C THR A 292 11.26 9.90 22.18
N ALA A 293 11.63 11.14 21.79
CA ALA A 293 11.03 12.37 22.32
C ALA A 293 11.19 13.55 21.34
N PRO A 294 10.10 14.22 20.95
CA PRO A 294 8.71 13.86 21.24
C PRO A 294 8.27 12.61 20.47
N CYS A 295 7.26 11.93 20.99
CA CYS A 295 6.55 10.91 20.23
C CYS A 295 5.03 11.11 20.34
N THR A 296 4.31 10.48 19.45
CA THR A 296 2.85 10.41 19.46
C THR A 296 2.40 8.96 19.25
N SER A 297 1.18 8.64 19.58
CA SER A 297 0.60 7.34 19.28
C SER A 297 -0.55 7.56 18.30
N PRO A 298 -0.31 7.48 16.99
CA PRO A 298 -1.38 7.66 16.02
C PRO A 298 -2.42 6.51 16.13
N GLU A 299 -3.76 6.76 16.36
CA GLU A 299 -4.24 8.14 16.60
C GLU A 299 -4.93 8.18 17.97
N ALA A 300 -4.16 8.28 19.03
CA ALA A 300 -4.67 8.24 20.40
C ALA A 300 -4.12 9.39 21.25
N ASP A 301 -5.00 9.94 22.09
CA ASP A 301 -4.61 10.87 23.13
C ASP A 301 -4.47 10.12 24.46
N TYR A 302 -3.57 10.59 25.31
CA TYR A 302 -3.55 10.19 26.71
C TYR A 302 -4.37 11.14 27.58
N ILE A 303 -4.87 10.63 28.69
CA ILE A 303 -5.57 11.42 29.72
C ILE A 303 -4.84 11.20 31.04
N THR A 304 -4.39 12.29 31.67
CA THR A 304 -3.77 12.23 32.98
C THR A 304 -4.81 12.04 34.10
N ASP A 305 -4.36 11.66 35.28
CA ASP A 305 -5.24 11.53 36.49
C ASP A 305 -5.94 12.86 36.85
N LYS A 306 -5.40 13.99 36.38
CA LYS A 306 -5.98 15.33 36.56
C LYS A 306 -6.92 15.74 35.43
N GLY A 307 -7.22 14.84 34.49
CA GLY A 307 -8.10 15.09 33.35
C GLY A 307 -7.47 15.89 32.21
N TYR A 308 -6.15 16.16 32.23
CA TYR A 308 -5.48 16.77 31.08
C TYR A 308 -5.42 15.75 29.93
N ARG A 309 -5.78 16.21 28.73
CA ARG A 309 -5.72 15.44 27.48
C ARG A 309 -4.59 15.96 26.62
N GLY A 310 -3.73 15.07 26.16
CA GLY A 310 -2.59 15.41 25.29
C GLY A 310 -2.25 14.30 24.30
N SER A 311 -1.54 14.67 23.24
CA SER A 311 -1.15 13.75 22.15
C SER A 311 0.34 13.50 22.10
N SER A 312 1.16 14.41 22.65
CA SER A 312 2.62 14.31 22.60
C SER A 312 3.18 13.89 23.95
N PHE A 313 4.08 12.93 23.92
CA PHE A 313 4.74 12.39 25.11
C PHE A 313 6.16 11.90 24.77
N TYR A 314 6.76 11.03 25.51
CA TYR A 314 8.07 10.43 25.27
C TYR A 314 8.06 8.93 25.60
N GLY A 315 8.94 8.18 24.98
CA GLY A 315 9.10 6.75 25.24
C GLY A 315 7.88 5.92 24.85
N GLY A 316 7.23 6.24 23.71
CA GLY A 316 6.04 5.53 23.25
C GLY A 316 6.33 4.06 22.95
N THR A 317 5.51 3.16 23.50
CA THR A 317 5.70 1.72 23.33
C THR A 317 5.71 1.28 21.86
N ALA A 318 4.86 1.88 21.03
CA ALA A 318 4.81 1.56 19.61
C ALA A 318 6.12 1.94 18.90
N ASP A 319 6.62 3.17 19.15
CA ASP A 319 7.89 3.63 18.61
C ASP A 319 9.04 2.70 19.00
N LEU A 320 9.16 2.39 20.29
CA LEU A 320 10.24 1.53 20.80
C LEU A 320 10.13 0.10 20.27
N ALA A 321 8.93 -0.41 20.04
CA ALA A 321 8.72 -1.74 19.46
C ALA A 321 9.17 -1.77 17.99
N ILE A 322 8.77 -0.79 17.18
CA ILE A 322 9.17 -0.65 15.78
C ILE A 322 10.71 -0.51 15.68
N ILE A 323 11.31 0.38 16.47
CA ILE A 323 12.76 0.59 16.47
C ILE A 323 13.51 -0.69 16.82
N ARG A 324 13.07 -1.38 17.88
CA ARG A 324 13.68 -2.64 18.33
C ARG A 324 13.64 -3.71 17.25
N GLU A 325 12.49 -3.85 16.57
CA GLU A 325 12.35 -4.87 15.53
C GLU A 325 13.19 -4.52 14.32
N LEU A 326 13.15 -3.27 13.86
CA LEU A 326 13.96 -2.82 12.72
C LEU A 326 15.47 -2.99 12.99
N PHE A 327 15.96 -2.63 14.17
CA PHE A 327 17.37 -2.81 14.53
C PHE A 327 17.74 -4.30 14.53
N LYS A 328 16.95 -5.16 15.16
CA LYS A 328 17.18 -6.61 15.17
C LYS A 328 17.21 -7.20 13.75
N ASN A 329 16.30 -6.80 12.90
CA ASN A 329 16.22 -7.30 11.53
C ASN A 329 17.37 -6.75 10.67
N THR A 330 17.76 -5.50 10.86
CA THR A 330 18.97 -4.93 10.21
C THR A 330 20.25 -5.63 10.63
N ILE A 331 20.42 -5.92 11.92
CA ILE A 331 21.56 -6.71 12.45
C ILE A 331 21.57 -8.11 11.81
N LYS A 332 20.44 -8.81 11.78
CA LYS A 332 20.33 -10.12 11.12
C LYS A 332 20.68 -10.03 9.63
N GLY A 333 20.20 -9.00 8.96
CA GLY A 333 20.53 -8.73 7.56
C GLY A 333 22.02 -8.56 7.32
N ALA A 334 22.70 -7.75 8.14
CA ALA A 334 24.15 -7.59 8.11
C ALA A 334 24.89 -8.92 8.30
N GLN A 335 24.44 -9.73 9.26
CA GLN A 335 25.03 -11.06 9.54
C GLN A 335 24.85 -12.02 8.37
N VAL A 336 23.66 -12.10 7.79
CA VAL A 336 23.38 -12.95 6.62
C VAL A 336 24.24 -12.55 5.43
N LEU A 337 24.39 -11.25 5.21
CA LEU A 337 25.16 -10.72 4.08
C LEU A 337 26.68 -10.72 4.33
N GLY A 338 27.13 -10.90 5.59
CA GLY A 338 28.53 -10.84 5.97
C GLY A 338 29.15 -9.45 5.80
N ILE A 339 28.37 -8.38 6.03
CA ILE A 339 28.79 -6.97 5.87
C ILE A 339 28.48 -6.17 7.13
N ASP A 340 29.05 -4.96 7.23
CA ASP A 340 28.74 -3.95 8.26
C ASP A 340 28.81 -4.48 9.71
N GLN A 341 29.77 -5.36 10.03
CA GLN A 341 29.87 -5.97 11.35
C GLN A 341 30.01 -4.93 12.46
N ALA A 342 30.86 -3.92 12.29
CA ALA A 342 31.04 -2.86 13.28
C ALA A 342 29.79 -1.96 13.45
N TYR A 343 28.93 -1.89 12.45
CA TYR A 343 27.66 -1.19 12.54
C TYR A 343 26.62 -2.01 13.32
N ALA A 344 26.67 -3.32 13.21
CA ALA A 344 25.76 -4.24 13.89
C ALA A 344 26.06 -4.44 15.39
N GLU A 345 27.27 -4.12 15.84
CA GLU A 345 27.71 -4.10 17.26
C GLU A 345 27.24 -2.84 17.98
#